data_db8f0cabc7d4f5f8e7025449711755ad
#
_entry.id   db8f0cabc7d4f5f8e7025449711755ad
#
_cell.length_a   1.000
_cell.length_b   1.000
_cell.length_c   1.000
_cell.angle_alpha   90.00
_cell.angle_beta   90.00
_cell.angle_gamma   90.00
#
_symmetry.space_group_name_H-M   'P 1'
#
loop_
_entity.id
_entity.type
_entity.pdbx_description
1 polymer ?
#
loop_
_entity_poly.entity_id
_entity_poly.type
_entity_poly.pdbx_seq_one_letter_code
_entity_poly.pdbx_strand_id
1 'polypeptide(L)'
;MTDLLTTRLPRRTVLQAAAVGAVGICPALRALVHAQGSDAPEKKEVKIGFIPLTDCASVVMASVLGFDKKHGVTIVPSKEASWAGVRDKLVNGELDFAHVLYGLVYGVHLGLAGPKKDMAVLMTLNRNGQGLTLSKALADKGATHLAGLAALMKKEPREYTFAQTFPTGTHAMWLYYWLASAGIDPFKDVKCIVVPPPQMVANMRVGNMDGF
;
A
#
# COMPACT_ATOMS: atom_id res chain seq x y z
N MET A 1 37.38 58.42 -6.37
CA MET A 1 37.14 57.07 -6.92
C MET A 1 37.53 56.07 -5.86
N THR A 2 36.76 55.93 -4.80
CA THR A 2 36.89 54.91 -3.72
C THR A 2 35.79 55.20 -2.71
N ASP A 3 34.65 54.61 -2.81
CA ASP A 3 33.75 54.41 -1.64
C ASP A 3 32.47 53.62 -2.04
N LEU A 4 32.63 52.51 -2.72
CA LEU A 4 31.49 51.65 -3.10
C LEU A 4 31.54 50.23 -2.46
N LEU A 5 32.48 50.00 -1.53
CA LEU A 5 32.70 48.64 -0.99
C LEU A 5 32.38 48.42 0.49
N THR A 6 31.77 49.42 1.16
CA THR A 6 31.49 49.30 2.63
C THR A 6 30.02 49.37 3.04
N THR A 7 29.09 49.41 2.08
CA THR A 7 27.67 49.39 2.45
C THR A 7 27.24 47.95 2.78
N ARG A 8 27.24 47.61 4.09
CA ARG A 8 26.64 46.35 4.59
C ARG A 8 25.14 46.37 4.33
N LEU A 9 24.71 45.62 3.30
CA LEU A 9 23.29 45.42 3.04
C LEU A 9 22.62 44.71 4.26
N PRO A 10 21.48 45.15 4.71
CA PRO A 10 20.74 44.48 5.80
C PRO A 10 20.40 43.06 5.41
N ARG A 11 20.54 42.12 6.33
CA ARG A 11 20.26 40.68 6.11
C ARG A 11 18.92 40.43 5.43
N ARG A 12 17.89 41.24 5.74
CA ARG A 12 16.58 41.17 5.07
C ARG A 12 16.66 41.46 3.57
N THR A 13 17.44 42.41 3.15
CA THR A 13 17.61 42.78 1.73
C THR A 13 18.34 41.71 0.96
N VAL A 14 19.34 41.07 1.57
CA VAL A 14 20.07 39.92 0.98
C VAL A 14 19.15 38.71 0.85
N LEU A 15 18.34 38.42 1.86
CA LEU A 15 17.36 37.35 1.82
C LEU A 15 16.23 37.58 0.81
N GLN A 16 15.78 38.83 0.69
CA GLN A 16 14.78 39.20 -0.32
C GLN A 16 15.36 39.13 -1.75
N ALA A 17 16.59 39.56 -1.97
CA ALA A 17 17.27 39.44 -3.24
C ALA A 17 17.55 37.98 -3.61
N ALA A 18 17.89 37.13 -2.63
CA ALA A 18 18.05 35.68 -2.81
C ALA A 18 16.71 35.00 -3.13
N ALA A 19 15.61 35.41 -2.49
CA ALA A 19 14.27 34.88 -2.76
C ALA A 19 13.76 35.30 -4.16
N VAL A 20 13.98 36.53 -4.57
CA VAL A 20 13.63 37.04 -5.91
C VAL A 20 14.53 36.37 -6.98
N GLY A 21 15.82 36.19 -6.70
CA GLY A 21 16.74 35.45 -7.56
C GLY A 21 16.33 33.98 -7.73
N ALA A 22 15.91 33.31 -6.64
CA ALA A 22 15.43 31.94 -6.70
C ALA A 22 14.12 31.78 -7.48
N VAL A 23 13.20 32.76 -7.39
CA VAL A 23 11.96 32.76 -8.17
C VAL A 23 12.21 33.10 -9.65
N GLY A 24 13.21 33.96 -9.95
CA GLY A 24 13.60 34.28 -11.33
C GLY A 24 14.38 33.17 -12.04
N ILE A 25 15.07 32.31 -11.29
CA ILE A 25 15.82 31.15 -11.85
C ILE A 25 14.86 29.96 -12.06
N CYS A 26 13.70 29.94 -11.40
CA CYS A 26 12.75 28.83 -11.45
C CYS A 26 12.24 28.48 -12.87
N PRO A 27 11.93 29.43 -13.80
CA PRO A 27 11.57 29.10 -15.18
C PRO A 27 12.73 28.53 -15.99
N ALA A 28 13.95 29.06 -15.79
CA ALA A 28 15.13 28.56 -16.48
C ALA A 28 15.60 27.21 -15.95
N LEU A 29 15.51 26.95 -14.66
CA LEU A 29 15.75 25.63 -14.06
C LEU A 29 14.66 24.63 -14.44
N ARG A 30 13.40 25.02 -14.55
CA ARG A 30 12.35 24.19 -15.11
C ARG A 30 12.62 23.88 -16.59
N ALA A 31 13.06 24.83 -17.37
CA ALA A 31 13.47 24.63 -18.75
C ALA A 31 14.70 23.71 -18.86
N LEU A 32 15.68 23.81 -17.95
CA LEU A 32 16.86 22.96 -17.92
C LEU A 32 16.55 21.51 -17.49
N VAL A 33 15.58 21.30 -16.60
CA VAL A 33 15.13 19.96 -16.21
C VAL A 33 14.30 19.31 -17.32
N HIS A 34 13.61 20.10 -18.15
CA HIS A 34 12.83 19.60 -19.28
C HIS A 34 13.60 19.64 -20.62
N ALA A 35 14.81 20.21 -20.69
CA ALA A 35 15.50 20.50 -21.94
C ALA A 35 16.30 19.33 -22.55
N GLN A 36 16.29 18.14 -21.95
CA GLN A 36 17.02 16.97 -22.50
C GLN A 36 16.20 15.67 -22.57
N GLY A 37 14.92 15.70 -22.27
CA GLY A 37 14.04 14.54 -22.40
C GLY A 37 12.87 14.85 -23.34
N SER A 38 12.56 13.96 -24.26
CA SER A 38 11.26 14.00 -24.92
C SER A 38 10.21 13.78 -23.82
N ASP A 39 9.07 14.51 -23.84
CA ASP A 39 7.92 14.23 -22.97
C ASP A 39 7.28 12.85 -23.24
N ALA A 40 7.85 12.10 -24.19
CA ALA A 40 7.42 10.76 -24.52
C ALA A 40 7.85 9.78 -23.41
N PRO A 41 6.95 8.92 -22.95
CA PRO A 41 7.29 7.89 -21.96
C PRO A 41 8.42 6.99 -22.49
N GLU A 42 9.42 6.69 -21.63
CA GLU A 42 10.52 5.78 -21.95
C GLU A 42 10.01 4.37 -22.29
N LYS A 43 8.95 3.94 -21.62
CA LYS A 43 8.27 2.67 -21.83
C LYS A 43 6.81 2.91 -22.18
N LYS A 44 6.42 2.50 -23.39
CA LYS A 44 5.06 2.70 -23.89
C LYS A 44 4.05 1.68 -23.35
N GLU A 45 4.50 0.46 -23.07
CA GLU A 45 3.67 -0.60 -22.49
C GLU A 45 4.09 -0.86 -21.06
N VAL A 46 3.14 -0.80 -20.13
CA VAL A 46 3.38 -0.88 -18.70
C VAL A 46 2.53 -1.99 -18.10
N LYS A 47 3.16 -3.02 -17.55
CA LYS A 47 2.47 -4.12 -16.86
C LYS A 47 2.17 -3.75 -15.42
N ILE A 48 0.89 -3.71 -15.07
CA ILE A 48 0.44 -3.40 -13.71
C ILE A 48 -0.27 -4.60 -13.11
N GLY A 49 0.34 -5.19 -12.07
CA GLY A 49 -0.27 -6.30 -11.33
C GLY A 49 -1.39 -5.83 -10.42
N PHE A 50 -2.44 -6.65 -10.28
CA PHE A 50 -3.54 -6.36 -9.36
C PHE A 50 -4.21 -7.63 -8.86
N ILE A 51 -4.72 -7.58 -7.64
CA ILE A 51 -5.69 -8.56 -7.12
C ILE A 51 -7.09 -8.02 -7.46
N PRO A 52 -8.03 -8.85 -7.94
CA PRO A 52 -9.37 -8.41 -8.34
C PRO A 52 -10.25 -8.09 -7.12
N LEU A 53 -9.92 -7.01 -6.44
CA LEU A 53 -10.63 -6.39 -5.32
C LEU A 53 -11.11 -5.01 -5.76
N THR A 54 -12.09 -4.45 -5.07
CA THR A 54 -12.69 -3.14 -5.44
C THR A 54 -11.69 -1.99 -5.45
N ASP A 55 -10.64 -2.08 -4.66
CA ASP A 55 -9.58 -1.08 -4.54
C ASP A 55 -8.61 -1.04 -5.74
N CYS A 56 -8.61 -2.05 -6.61
CA CYS A 56 -7.88 -1.98 -7.88
C CYS A 56 -8.58 -1.16 -8.97
N ALA A 57 -9.80 -0.67 -8.70
CA ALA A 57 -10.67 -0.07 -9.71
C ALA A 57 -9.99 1.08 -10.49
N SER A 58 -9.25 1.96 -9.82
CA SER A 58 -8.55 3.08 -10.47
C SER A 58 -7.58 2.62 -11.56
N VAL A 59 -6.81 1.58 -11.31
CA VAL A 59 -5.84 1.01 -12.25
C VAL A 59 -6.54 0.36 -13.43
N VAL A 60 -7.52 -0.48 -13.15
CA VAL A 60 -8.27 -1.22 -14.19
C VAL A 60 -9.06 -0.26 -15.06
N MET A 61 -9.76 0.71 -14.46
CA MET A 61 -10.56 1.69 -15.21
C MET A 61 -9.69 2.65 -16.02
N ALA A 62 -8.46 2.95 -15.60
CA ALA A 62 -7.53 3.74 -16.40
C ALA A 62 -7.25 3.07 -17.76
N SER A 63 -7.09 1.75 -17.77
CA SER A 63 -6.93 0.98 -19.00
C SER A 63 -8.24 0.85 -19.78
N VAL A 64 -9.32 0.44 -19.11
CA VAL A 64 -10.62 0.17 -19.77
C VAL A 64 -11.21 1.42 -20.44
N LEU A 65 -11.08 2.58 -19.80
CA LEU A 65 -11.58 3.86 -20.32
C LEU A 65 -10.57 4.58 -21.23
N GLY A 66 -9.39 4.01 -21.47
CA GLY A 66 -8.37 4.56 -22.34
C GLY A 66 -7.72 5.84 -21.82
N PHE A 67 -7.73 6.07 -20.50
CA PHE A 67 -7.03 7.23 -19.91
C PHE A 67 -5.52 7.11 -20.06
N ASP A 68 -4.99 5.91 -20.01
CA ASP A 68 -3.60 5.58 -20.23
C ASP A 68 -3.10 6.08 -21.60
N LYS A 69 -3.89 5.84 -22.66
CA LYS A 69 -3.56 6.22 -24.03
C LYS A 69 -3.48 7.73 -24.25
N LYS A 70 -4.25 8.51 -23.47
CA LYS A 70 -4.19 9.97 -23.47
C LYS A 70 -2.83 10.50 -23.05
N HIS A 71 -2.08 9.70 -22.28
CA HIS A 71 -0.74 10.02 -21.79
C HIS A 71 0.37 9.27 -22.52
N GLY A 72 0.07 8.68 -23.66
CA GLY A 72 1.06 8.00 -24.52
C GLY A 72 1.56 6.66 -24.00
N VAL A 73 0.87 6.06 -23.03
CA VAL A 73 1.19 4.73 -22.47
C VAL A 73 0.04 3.76 -22.72
N THR A 74 0.33 2.48 -22.67
CA THR A 74 -0.66 1.40 -22.66
C THR A 74 -0.49 0.60 -21.38
N ILE A 75 -1.49 0.61 -20.52
CA ILE A 75 -1.52 -0.24 -19.34
C ILE A 75 -1.93 -1.65 -19.75
N VAL A 76 -1.14 -2.64 -19.37
CA VAL A 76 -1.46 -4.06 -19.48
C VAL A 76 -1.79 -4.58 -18.07
N PRO A 77 -3.09 -4.70 -17.71
CA PRO A 77 -3.47 -5.19 -16.39
C PRO A 77 -3.14 -6.69 -16.25
N SER A 78 -2.36 -7.05 -15.26
CA SER A 78 -2.00 -8.44 -14.93
C SER A 78 -2.75 -8.88 -13.68
N LYS A 79 -3.73 -9.76 -13.86
CA LYS A 79 -4.50 -10.33 -12.74
C LYS A 79 -3.65 -11.33 -11.98
N GLU A 80 -3.50 -11.12 -10.68
CA GLU A 80 -2.72 -11.96 -9.80
C GLU A 80 -3.60 -12.73 -8.80
N ALA A 81 -3.12 -13.89 -8.38
CA ALA A 81 -3.87 -14.78 -7.49
C ALA A 81 -3.58 -14.51 -6.00
N SER A 82 -2.45 -13.93 -5.67
CA SER A 82 -2.01 -13.68 -4.29
C SER A 82 -1.06 -12.50 -4.18
N TRP A 83 -0.99 -11.90 -2.98
CA TRP A 83 -0.02 -10.84 -2.70
C TRP A 83 1.43 -11.31 -2.76
N ALA A 84 1.69 -12.59 -2.44
CA ALA A 84 3.02 -13.18 -2.62
C ALA A 84 3.42 -13.20 -4.10
N GLY A 85 2.51 -13.60 -4.99
CA GLY A 85 2.75 -13.57 -6.43
C GLY A 85 3.00 -12.17 -6.97
N VAL A 86 2.23 -11.18 -6.51
CA VAL A 86 2.47 -9.76 -6.85
C VAL A 86 3.87 -9.33 -6.40
N ARG A 87 4.25 -9.63 -5.15
CA ARG A 87 5.58 -9.34 -4.61
C ARG A 87 6.68 -9.92 -5.49
N ASP A 88 6.58 -11.21 -5.77
CA ASP A 88 7.63 -11.94 -6.50
C ASP A 88 7.82 -11.39 -7.91
N LYS A 89 6.72 -11.12 -8.61
CA LYS A 89 6.75 -10.55 -9.95
C LYS A 89 7.28 -9.11 -9.99
N LEU A 90 6.98 -8.28 -8.97
CA LEU A 90 7.59 -6.97 -8.84
C LEU A 90 9.09 -7.06 -8.57
N VAL A 91 9.51 -7.94 -7.65
CA VAL A 91 10.92 -8.12 -7.30
C VAL A 91 11.72 -8.62 -8.50
N ASN A 92 11.15 -9.53 -9.28
CA ASN A 92 11.79 -10.12 -10.46
C ASN A 92 11.71 -9.23 -11.71
N GLY A 93 10.93 -8.14 -11.68
CA GLY A 93 10.77 -7.23 -12.83
C GLY A 93 9.82 -7.74 -13.91
N GLU A 94 8.99 -8.73 -13.59
CA GLU A 94 7.92 -9.20 -14.49
C GLU A 94 6.74 -8.23 -14.53
N LEU A 95 6.57 -7.43 -13.47
CA LEU A 95 5.65 -6.31 -13.38
C LEU A 95 6.43 -5.02 -13.22
N ASP A 96 5.97 -3.96 -13.88
CA ASP A 96 6.53 -2.63 -13.73
C ASP A 96 5.98 -1.92 -12.49
N PHE A 97 4.69 -2.10 -12.26
CA PHE A 97 3.95 -1.55 -11.11
C PHE A 97 2.94 -2.58 -10.60
N ALA A 98 2.40 -2.31 -9.44
CA ALA A 98 1.27 -3.08 -8.94
C ALA A 98 0.39 -2.26 -7.98
N HIS A 99 -0.88 -2.61 -7.96
CA HIS A 99 -1.78 -2.33 -6.86
C HIS A 99 -1.38 -3.23 -5.69
N VAL A 100 -0.95 -2.65 -4.58
CA VAL A 100 -0.39 -3.40 -3.44
C VAL A 100 -0.78 -2.81 -2.09
N LEU A 101 -0.59 -3.61 -1.06
CA LEU A 101 -0.70 -3.20 0.34
C LEU A 101 0.54 -2.41 0.75
N TYR A 102 0.38 -1.31 1.49
CA TYR A 102 1.50 -0.54 2.02
C TYR A 102 2.50 -1.39 2.81
N GLY A 103 2.00 -2.24 3.71
CA GLY A 103 2.85 -3.11 4.51
C GLY A 103 3.65 -4.12 3.70
N LEU A 104 3.17 -4.52 2.50
CA LEU A 104 3.95 -5.35 1.59
C LEU A 104 5.17 -4.58 1.07
N VAL A 105 4.96 -3.33 0.62
CA VAL A 105 6.05 -2.47 0.11
C VAL A 105 7.13 -2.28 1.15
N TYR A 106 6.75 -1.89 2.37
CA TYR A 106 7.70 -1.72 3.47
C TYR A 106 8.37 -3.04 3.86
N GLY A 107 7.62 -4.14 3.90
CA GLY A 107 8.16 -5.46 4.22
C GLY A 107 9.26 -5.90 3.24
N VAL A 108 9.06 -5.69 1.94
CA VAL A 108 10.08 -5.99 0.92
C VAL A 108 11.27 -5.03 1.03
N HIS A 109 11.02 -3.74 1.19
CA HIS A 109 12.08 -2.74 1.34
C HIS A 109 12.99 -3.02 2.55
N LEU A 110 12.41 -3.49 3.65
CA LEU A 110 13.14 -3.86 4.86
C LEU A 110 13.70 -5.30 4.83
N GLY A 111 13.32 -6.13 3.88
CA GLY A 111 13.70 -7.53 3.80
C GLY A 111 12.95 -8.45 4.78
N LEU A 112 11.77 -8.03 5.25
CA LEU A 112 10.95 -8.79 6.20
C LEU A 112 9.99 -9.79 5.53
N ALA A 113 9.71 -9.62 4.24
CA ALA A 113 8.70 -10.37 3.51
C ALA A 113 9.25 -11.01 2.23
N GLY A 114 10.50 -11.43 2.25
CA GLY A 114 11.23 -12.01 1.12
C GLY A 114 12.53 -11.27 0.82
N PRO A 115 13.09 -11.42 -0.38
CA PRO A 115 14.31 -10.72 -0.76
C PRO A 115 14.15 -9.21 -0.62
N LYS A 116 15.14 -8.56 0.01
CA LYS A 116 15.18 -7.10 0.13
C LYS A 116 15.33 -6.49 -1.25
N LYS A 117 14.43 -5.54 -1.56
CA LYS A 117 14.51 -4.74 -2.78
C LYS A 117 13.96 -3.34 -2.52
N ASP A 118 14.60 -2.34 -3.10
CA ASP A 118 14.09 -0.98 -3.04
C ASP A 118 12.74 -0.89 -3.77
N MET A 119 11.78 -0.33 -3.08
CA MET A 119 10.41 -0.14 -3.54
C MET A 119 10.01 1.31 -3.38
N ALA A 120 9.21 1.82 -4.30
CA ALA A 120 8.64 3.15 -4.23
C ALA A 120 7.11 3.09 -4.21
N VAL A 121 6.49 3.89 -3.35
CA VAL A 121 5.06 4.14 -3.38
C VAL A 121 4.81 5.40 -4.20
N LEU A 122 4.17 5.25 -5.36
CA LEU A 122 3.93 6.37 -6.27
C LEU A 122 2.68 7.16 -5.89
N MET A 123 1.63 6.47 -5.46
CA MET A 123 0.36 7.10 -5.08
C MET A 123 -0.47 6.20 -4.17
N THR A 124 -1.35 6.80 -3.41
CA THR A 124 -2.40 6.10 -2.67
C THR A 124 -3.62 5.94 -3.57
N LEU A 125 -4.03 4.70 -3.82
CA LEU A 125 -5.17 4.40 -4.70
C LEU A 125 -6.51 4.60 -3.99
N ASN A 126 -6.57 4.32 -2.68
CA ASN A 126 -7.77 4.51 -1.87
C ASN A 126 -7.40 4.81 -0.42
N ARG A 127 -8.37 5.33 0.35
CA ARG A 127 -8.23 5.65 1.78
C ARG A 127 -9.33 5.02 2.62
N ASN A 128 -10.06 4.07 2.05
CA ASN A 128 -11.11 3.37 2.76
C ASN A 128 -10.49 2.46 3.83
N GLY A 129 -11.20 2.30 4.93
CA GLY A 129 -10.80 1.42 6.01
C GLY A 129 -10.89 -0.05 5.64
N GLN A 130 -10.54 -0.89 6.59
CA GLN A 130 -10.66 -2.34 6.50
C GLN A 130 -11.73 -2.80 7.49
N GLY A 131 -12.42 -3.89 7.16
CA GLY A 131 -13.38 -4.53 8.03
C GLY A 131 -12.85 -5.87 8.53
N LEU A 132 -13.29 -6.28 9.70
CA LEU A 132 -13.08 -7.62 10.23
C LEU A 132 -14.39 -8.40 10.13
N THR A 133 -14.33 -9.56 9.53
CA THR A 133 -15.49 -10.46 9.37
C THR A 133 -15.33 -11.64 10.32
N LEU A 134 -16.32 -11.86 11.18
CA LEU A 134 -16.40 -13.03 12.05
C LEU A 134 -17.36 -14.06 11.46
N SER A 135 -17.12 -15.33 11.74
CA SER A 135 -18.01 -16.41 11.32
C SER A 135 -19.39 -16.29 11.98
N LYS A 136 -20.42 -16.74 11.24
CA LYS A 136 -21.78 -16.81 11.81
C LYS A 136 -21.82 -17.64 13.08
N ALA A 137 -21.04 -18.71 13.15
CA ALA A 137 -20.95 -19.55 14.34
C ALA A 137 -20.46 -18.81 15.60
N LEU A 138 -19.55 -17.85 15.44
CA LEU A 138 -19.12 -16.98 16.52
C LEU A 138 -20.20 -15.94 16.86
N ALA A 139 -20.83 -15.35 15.84
CA ALA A 139 -21.88 -14.36 16.02
C ALA A 139 -23.09 -14.95 16.76
N ASP A 140 -23.51 -16.17 16.43
CA ASP A 140 -24.61 -16.88 17.09
C ASP A 140 -24.32 -17.16 18.56
N LYS A 141 -23.05 -17.19 18.97
CA LYS A 141 -22.60 -17.31 20.37
C LYS A 141 -22.38 -15.98 21.06
N GLY A 142 -22.74 -14.86 20.43
CA GLY A 142 -22.63 -13.52 20.99
C GLY A 142 -21.31 -12.79 20.68
N ALA A 143 -20.39 -13.41 19.92
CA ALA A 143 -19.14 -12.77 19.48
C ALA A 143 -19.39 -11.89 18.23
N THR A 144 -20.19 -10.85 18.37
CA THR A 144 -20.48 -9.88 17.30
C THR A 144 -19.53 -8.68 17.30
N HIS A 145 -18.70 -8.57 18.33
CA HIS A 145 -17.72 -7.50 18.54
C HIS A 145 -16.58 -8.03 19.40
N LEU A 146 -15.49 -7.28 19.50
CA LEU A 146 -14.25 -7.74 20.14
C LEU A 146 -14.42 -8.19 21.59
N ALA A 147 -15.16 -7.43 22.41
CA ALA A 147 -15.39 -7.82 23.80
C ALA A 147 -16.19 -9.12 23.92
N GLY A 148 -17.18 -9.33 23.04
CA GLY A 148 -17.93 -10.59 22.95
C GLY A 148 -17.04 -11.76 22.53
N LEU A 149 -16.14 -11.56 21.58
CA LEU A 149 -15.15 -12.56 21.18
C LEU A 149 -14.22 -12.92 22.36
N ALA A 150 -13.65 -11.92 23.03
CA ALA A 150 -12.77 -12.16 24.18
C ALA A 150 -13.47 -12.91 25.33
N ALA A 151 -14.74 -12.58 25.60
CA ALA A 151 -15.55 -13.30 26.59
C ALA A 151 -15.82 -14.75 26.17
N LEU A 152 -16.13 -14.97 24.88
CA LEU A 152 -16.37 -16.31 24.34
C LEU A 152 -15.10 -17.17 24.40
N MET A 153 -13.94 -16.62 24.04
CA MET A 153 -12.66 -17.33 24.10
C MET A 153 -12.31 -17.80 25.52
N LYS A 154 -12.63 -16.99 26.53
CA LYS A 154 -12.47 -17.39 27.95
C LYS A 154 -13.44 -18.49 28.36
N LYS A 155 -14.68 -18.45 27.85
CA LYS A 155 -15.73 -19.42 28.19
C LYS A 155 -15.56 -20.76 27.45
N GLU A 156 -15.09 -20.71 26.21
CA GLU A 156 -14.90 -21.87 25.36
C GLU A 156 -13.44 -21.93 24.87
N PRO A 157 -12.51 -22.40 25.71
CA PRO A 157 -11.08 -22.50 25.30
C PRO A 157 -10.91 -23.51 24.17
N ARG A 158 -10.44 -23.02 23.01
CA ARG A 158 -10.04 -23.82 21.84
C ARG A 158 -9.08 -23.00 20.98
N GLU A 159 -8.49 -23.62 19.98
CA GLU A 159 -7.76 -22.87 18.95
C GLU A 159 -8.76 -22.06 18.10
N TYR A 160 -8.63 -20.75 18.09
CA TYR A 160 -9.35 -19.84 17.21
C TYR A 160 -8.44 -19.47 16.04
N THR A 161 -8.95 -19.60 14.82
CA THR A 161 -8.18 -19.36 13.61
C THR A 161 -8.64 -18.09 12.90
N PHE A 162 -7.74 -17.15 12.69
CA PHE A 162 -7.99 -15.93 11.94
C PHE A 162 -7.12 -15.89 10.69
N ALA A 163 -7.70 -15.47 9.58
CA ALA A 163 -6.97 -15.33 8.33
C ALA A 163 -6.58 -13.89 8.05
N GLN A 164 -5.43 -13.72 7.45
CA GLN A 164 -4.94 -12.47 6.91
C GLN A 164 -4.36 -12.70 5.51
N THR A 165 -4.23 -11.65 4.71
CA THR A 165 -3.92 -11.80 3.29
C THR A 165 -2.42 -11.87 3.00
N PHE A 166 -1.60 -11.27 3.88
CA PHE A 166 -0.14 -11.22 3.74
C PHE A 166 0.50 -10.82 5.09
N PRO A 167 1.59 -11.48 5.53
CA PRO A 167 2.13 -11.33 6.90
C PRO A 167 2.51 -9.91 7.30
N THR A 168 3.08 -9.12 6.37
CA THR A 168 3.43 -7.71 6.61
C THR A 168 2.38 -6.74 6.05
N GLY A 169 1.24 -7.25 5.58
CA GLY A 169 0.16 -6.43 5.03
C GLY A 169 -0.60 -5.66 6.12
N THR A 170 -1.23 -4.56 5.72
CA THR A 170 -2.06 -3.75 6.63
C THR A 170 -3.20 -4.55 7.25
N HIS A 171 -3.76 -5.54 6.56
CA HIS A 171 -4.77 -6.45 7.13
C HIS A 171 -4.23 -7.21 8.36
N ALA A 172 -3.02 -7.76 8.27
CA ALA A 172 -2.39 -8.45 9.40
C ALA A 172 -2.18 -7.50 10.59
N MET A 173 -1.66 -6.30 10.32
CA MET A 173 -1.41 -5.29 11.36
C MET A 173 -2.71 -4.89 12.06
N TRP A 174 -3.78 -4.66 11.32
CA TRP A 174 -5.09 -4.32 11.88
C TRP A 174 -5.69 -5.47 12.67
N LEU A 175 -5.61 -6.70 12.19
CA LEU A 175 -6.07 -7.89 12.91
C LEU A 175 -5.31 -8.05 14.23
N TYR A 176 -3.99 -7.93 14.21
CA TYR A 176 -3.15 -8.06 15.40
C TYR A 176 -3.45 -6.96 16.41
N TYR A 177 -3.55 -5.71 15.95
CA TYR A 177 -3.90 -4.58 16.79
C TYR A 177 -5.29 -4.76 17.43
N TRP A 178 -6.27 -5.19 16.64
CA TRP A 178 -7.63 -5.42 17.10
C TRP A 178 -7.66 -6.50 18.18
N LEU A 179 -7.05 -7.65 17.97
CA LEU A 179 -6.96 -8.73 18.97
C LEU A 179 -6.24 -8.25 20.24
N ALA A 180 -5.08 -7.62 20.09
CA ALA A 180 -4.28 -7.12 21.20
C ALA A 180 -5.02 -6.08 22.06
N SER A 181 -5.90 -5.28 21.46
CA SER A 181 -6.69 -4.27 22.18
C SER A 181 -7.70 -4.88 23.19
N ALA A 182 -7.99 -6.19 23.07
CA ALA A 182 -8.77 -6.94 24.05
C ALA A 182 -7.91 -7.85 24.94
N GLY A 183 -6.59 -7.70 24.88
CA GLY A 183 -5.65 -8.52 25.64
C GLY A 183 -5.44 -9.93 25.07
N ILE A 184 -5.80 -10.16 23.80
CA ILE A 184 -5.57 -11.42 23.09
C ILE A 184 -4.23 -11.29 22.35
N ASP A 185 -3.24 -12.12 22.71
CA ASP A 185 -1.95 -12.15 22.02
C ASP A 185 -2.12 -12.85 20.65
N PRO A 186 -1.97 -12.11 19.51
CA PRO A 186 -2.22 -12.66 18.19
C PRO A 186 -1.21 -13.74 17.76
N PHE A 187 -0.13 -13.92 18.51
CA PHE A 187 0.92 -14.89 18.22
C PHE A 187 0.92 -16.11 19.18
N LYS A 188 0.09 -16.05 20.24
CA LYS A 188 0.02 -17.13 21.26
C LYS A 188 -1.39 -17.64 21.48
N ASP A 189 -2.37 -16.75 21.54
CA ASP A 189 -3.73 -17.10 21.96
C ASP A 189 -4.62 -17.52 20.79
N VAL A 190 -4.19 -17.23 19.54
CA VAL A 190 -4.92 -17.57 18.33
C VAL A 190 -3.96 -18.05 17.24
N LYS A 191 -4.50 -18.75 16.26
CA LYS A 191 -3.77 -19.13 15.06
C LYS A 191 -4.06 -18.15 13.95
N CYS A 192 -3.02 -17.43 13.49
CA CYS A 192 -3.12 -16.56 12.33
C CYS A 192 -2.59 -17.27 11.09
N ILE A 193 -3.44 -17.40 10.06
CA ILE A 193 -3.08 -18.06 8.78
C ILE A 193 -3.10 -17.07 7.62
N VAL A 194 -2.37 -17.41 6.57
CA VAL A 194 -2.37 -16.61 5.33
C VAL A 194 -3.31 -17.26 4.32
N VAL A 195 -4.32 -16.51 3.89
CA VAL A 195 -5.26 -16.94 2.86
C VAL A 195 -5.34 -15.87 1.76
N PRO A 196 -5.10 -16.23 0.50
CA PRO A 196 -5.27 -15.29 -0.61
C PRO A 196 -6.70 -14.75 -0.69
N PRO A 197 -6.90 -13.46 -1.01
CA PRO A 197 -8.24 -12.84 -1.02
C PRO A 197 -9.30 -13.62 -1.82
N PRO A 198 -9.03 -14.16 -3.00
CA PRO A 198 -10.03 -14.92 -3.75
C PRO A 198 -10.52 -16.20 -3.05
N GLN A 199 -9.76 -16.72 -2.09
CA GLN A 199 -10.07 -17.95 -1.35
C GLN A 199 -10.74 -17.68 0.01
N MET A 200 -10.77 -16.44 0.48
CA MET A 200 -11.26 -16.08 1.83
C MET A 200 -12.67 -16.61 2.09
N VAL A 201 -13.62 -16.26 1.21
CA VAL A 201 -15.03 -16.61 1.37
C VAL A 201 -15.24 -18.14 1.36
N ALA A 202 -14.54 -18.85 0.48
CA ALA A 202 -14.64 -20.31 0.41
C ALA A 202 -14.17 -20.97 1.71
N ASN A 203 -13.00 -20.54 2.21
CA ASN A 203 -12.46 -21.04 3.48
C ASN A 203 -13.35 -20.72 4.69
N MET A 204 -13.95 -19.52 4.72
CA MET A 204 -14.91 -19.16 5.76
C MET A 204 -16.17 -20.05 5.73
N ARG A 205 -16.71 -20.32 4.53
CA ARG A 205 -17.92 -21.14 4.36
C ARG A 205 -17.75 -22.59 4.82
N VAL A 206 -16.57 -23.15 4.64
CA VAL A 206 -16.29 -24.54 5.08
C VAL A 206 -15.78 -24.61 6.52
N GLY A 207 -15.71 -23.49 7.23
CA GLY A 207 -15.32 -23.45 8.65
C GLY A 207 -13.83 -23.58 8.92
N ASN A 208 -12.97 -23.33 7.94
CA ASN A 208 -11.52 -23.40 8.10
C ASN A 208 -10.94 -22.24 8.93
N MET A 209 -11.77 -21.23 9.22
CA MET A 209 -11.38 -20.06 10.01
C MET A 209 -12.58 -19.46 10.76
N ASP A 210 -12.29 -18.77 11.84
CA ASP A 210 -13.25 -18.07 12.68
C ASP A 210 -13.50 -16.64 12.25
N GLY A 211 -12.53 -16.03 11.57
CA GLY A 211 -12.62 -14.66 11.07
C GLY A 211 -11.50 -14.29 10.11
N PHE A 212 -11.65 -13.17 9.43
CA PHE A 212 -10.63 -12.55 8.59
C PHE A 212 -10.83 -11.05 8.47
#